data_0136f274a03a9a2f2ba6d8c3d058d83c
#
_entry.id   0136f274a03a9a2f2ba6d8c3d058d83c
#
_cell.length_a   1.000
_cell.length_b   1.000
_cell.length_c   1.000
_cell.angle_alpha   90.00
_cell.angle_beta   90.00
_cell.angle_gamma   90.00
#
_symmetry.space_group_name_H-M   'P 1'
#
loop_
_entity.id
_entity.type
_entity.pdbx_description
1 polymer ?
#
loop_
_entity_poly.entity_id
_entity_poly.type
_entity_poly.pdbx_seq_one_letter_code
_entity_poly.pdbx_strand_id
1 'polypeptide(L)'
;MNEIKINVSIKVWIYILLAMAACWAIIMGVSRAIGGPGAIGANKYHMITMFLTTVIIILGPAFIKRRTKLVVTDVQLRVNAPEPWVVQLSGVESFYVDKFKGRTFIGIRYKESAWEAHKENITEDRKRRSKAAMQGYPYEVYVSGLTMKPQEICDLLNSRINK
;
A
#
# COMPACT_ATOMS: atom_id res chain seq x y z
N MET A 1 -11.54 -22.92 -7.47
CA MET A 1 -11.38 -21.78 -6.54
C MET A 1 -10.73 -20.64 -7.30
N ASN A 2 -11.47 -19.60 -7.64
CA ASN A 2 -10.93 -18.46 -8.41
C ASN A 2 -10.25 -17.49 -7.45
N GLU A 3 -8.93 -17.49 -7.46
CA GLU A 3 -8.10 -16.56 -6.68
C GLU A 3 -7.82 -15.30 -7.51
N ILE A 4 -8.18 -14.13 -6.98
CA ILE A 4 -7.92 -12.83 -7.61
C ILE A 4 -6.85 -12.11 -6.79
N LYS A 5 -5.73 -11.77 -7.44
CA LYS A 5 -4.59 -11.05 -6.83
C LYS A 5 -4.60 -9.57 -7.23
N ILE A 6 -4.66 -8.68 -6.25
CA ILE A 6 -4.63 -7.24 -6.46
C ILE A 6 -3.28 -6.70 -6.01
N ASN A 7 -2.54 -6.11 -6.94
CA ASN A 7 -1.18 -5.65 -6.74
C ASN A 7 -1.10 -4.13 -6.56
N VAL A 8 0.05 -3.65 -6.08
CA VAL A 8 0.37 -2.22 -6.08
C VAL A 8 0.57 -1.75 -7.52
N SER A 9 0.01 -0.58 -7.85
CA SER A 9 0.12 0.01 -9.19
C SER A 9 1.55 0.44 -9.51
N ILE A 10 1.97 0.22 -10.75
CA ILE A 10 3.27 0.67 -11.26
C ILE A 10 3.41 2.20 -11.19
N LYS A 11 2.30 2.94 -11.24
CA LYS A 11 2.30 4.41 -11.14
C LYS A 11 2.94 4.90 -9.84
N VAL A 12 2.72 4.19 -8.74
CA VAL A 12 3.33 4.52 -7.43
C VAL A 12 4.84 4.48 -7.52
N TRP A 13 5.39 3.48 -8.20
CA TRP A 13 6.83 3.33 -8.40
C TRP A 13 7.43 4.42 -9.29
N ILE A 14 6.69 4.83 -10.32
CA ILE A 14 7.09 5.96 -11.19
C ILE A 14 7.17 7.25 -10.37
N TYR A 15 6.21 7.54 -9.51
CA TYR A 15 6.26 8.73 -8.63
C TYR A 15 7.44 8.69 -7.65
N ILE A 16 7.76 7.54 -7.09
CA ILE A 16 8.93 7.37 -6.20
C ILE A 16 10.22 7.65 -6.99
N LEU A 17 10.36 7.10 -8.20
CA LEU A 17 11.50 7.36 -9.07
C LEU A 17 11.65 8.84 -9.41
N LEU A 18 10.57 9.52 -9.78
CA LEU A 18 10.58 10.94 -10.09
C LEU A 18 10.97 11.79 -8.87
N ALA A 19 10.44 11.46 -7.69
CA ALA A 19 10.81 12.14 -6.45
C ALA A 19 12.29 11.96 -6.13
N MET A 20 12.84 10.76 -6.29
CA MET A 20 14.27 10.49 -6.11
C MET A 20 15.12 11.27 -7.10
N ALA A 21 14.75 11.31 -8.37
CA ALA A 21 15.46 12.09 -9.40
C ALA A 21 15.46 13.58 -9.08
N ALA A 22 14.33 14.13 -8.61
CA ALA A 22 14.23 15.52 -8.18
C ALA A 22 15.14 15.82 -6.99
N CYS A 23 15.17 14.98 -5.95
CA CYS A 23 16.07 15.12 -4.81
C CYS A 23 17.55 15.12 -5.26
N TRP A 24 17.92 14.22 -6.16
CA TRP A 24 19.28 14.17 -6.71
C TRP A 24 19.64 15.43 -7.51
N ALA A 25 18.71 15.96 -8.32
CA ALA A 25 18.93 17.20 -9.05
C ALA A 25 19.20 18.38 -8.10
N ILE A 26 18.45 18.47 -6.99
CA ILE A 26 18.67 19.49 -5.95
C ILE A 26 20.05 19.32 -5.30
N ILE A 27 20.44 18.11 -4.91
CA ILE A 27 21.76 17.83 -4.31
C ILE A 27 22.88 18.24 -5.27
N MET A 28 22.75 17.92 -6.56
CA MET A 28 23.72 18.30 -7.60
C MET A 28 23.78 19.82 -7.77
N GLY A 29 22.65 20.51 -7.76
CA GLY A 29 22.60 21.97 -7.85
C GLY A 29 23.27 22.66 -6.67
N VAL A 30 23.01 22.21 -5.45
CA VAL A 30 23.63 22.72 -4.23
C VAL A 30 25.13 22.45 -4.22
N SER A 31 25.56 21.24 -4.59
CA SER A 31 26.99 20.90 -4.66
C SER A 31 27.76 21.77 -5.66
N ARG A 32 27.14 22.14 -6.79
CA ARG A 32 27.70 23.09 -7.74
C ARG A 32 27.83 24.50 -7.17
N ALA A 33 26.82 24.96 -6.47
CA ALA A 33 26.78 26.31 -5.90
C ALA A 33 27.84 26.50 -4.81
N ILE A 34 28.10 25.47 -3.99
CA ILE A 34 29.05 25.54 -2.87
C ILE A 34 30.48 25.20 -3.30
N GLY A 35 30.65 24.20 -4.18
CA GLY A 35 31.99 23.65 -4.53
C GLY A 35 32.68 24.28 -5.74
N GLY A 36 32.03 25.19 -6.46
CA GLY A 36 32.53 25.78 -7.69
C GLY A 36 32.63 24.81 -8.89
N PRO A 37 33.02 25.32 -10.07
CA PRO A 37 32.97 24.53 -11.32
C PRO A 37 33.92 23.32 -11.37
N GLY A 38 34.94 23.26 -10.57
CA GLY A 38 35.96 22.17 -10.52
C GLY A 38 35.54 20.99 -9.62
N ALA A 39 34.68 21.19 -8.64
CA ALA A 39 34.39 20.18 -7.62
C ALA A 39 33.58 18.96 -8.17
N ILE A 40 32.90 19.11 -9.28
CA ILE A 40 32.04 18.06 -9.85
C ILE A 40 32.78 17.23 -10.93
N GLY A 41 33.83 17.78 -11.55
CA GLY A 41 34.53 17.11 -12.65
C GLY A 41 35.15 15.77 -12.26
N ALA A 42 35.77 15.69 -11.08
CA ALA A 42 36.46 14.49 -10.59
C ALA A 42 35.49 13.42 -10.02
N ASN A 43 34.26 13.81 -9.61
CA ASN A 43 33.35 12.94 -8.90
C ASN A 43 32.05 12.59 -9.64
N LYS A 44 31.88 13.05 -10.88
CA LYS A 44 30.62 12.85 -11.64
C LYS A 44 30.24 11.36 -11.80
N TYR A 45 31.22 10.49 -12.07
CA TYR A 45 30.98 9.06 -12.17
C TYR A 45 30.62 8.43 -10.81
N HIS A 46 31.28 8.87 -9.75
CA HIS A 46 30.98 8.40 -8.39
C HIS A 46 29.55 8.75 -7.97
N MET A 47 29.12 9.97 -8.27
CA MET A 47 27.75 10.42 -7.98
C MET A 47 26.70 9.67 -8.79
N ILE A 48 26.94 9.42 -10.09
CA ILE A 48 26.03 8.63 -10.93
C ILE A 48 25.94 7.19 -10.39
N THR A 49 27.09 6.59 -10.02
CA THR A 49 27.13 5.23 -9.46
C THR A 49 26.37 5.16 -8.14
N MET A 50 26.55 6.11 -7.23
CA MET A 50 25.80 6.20 -5.99
C MET A 50 24.29 6.34 -6.22
N PHE A 51 23.88 7.17 -7.18
CA PHE A 51 22.47 7.31 -7.54
C PHE A 51 21.88 5.98 -8.04
N LEU A 52 22.54 5.34 -9.01
CA LEU A 52 22.09 4.05 -9.55
C LEU A 52 22.04 2.97 -8.47
N THR A 53 23.04 2.91 -7.60
CA THR A 53 23.08 1.95 -6.49
C THR A 53 21.93 2.20 -5.52
N THR A 54 21.64 3.45 -5.17
CA THR A 54 20.51 3.81 -4.30
C THR A 54 19.18 3.43 -4.95
N VAL A 55 19.01 3.70 -6.24
CA VAL A 55 17.83 3.29 -7.01
C VAL A 55 17.65 1.78 -6.97
N ILE A 56 18.72 1.01 -7.21
CA ILE A 56 18.68 -0.46 -7.21
C ILE A 56 18.35 -0.99 -5.82
N ILE A 57 18.98 -0.46 -4.76
CA ILE A 57 18.73 -0.90 -3.38
C ILE A 57 17.29 -0.62 -2.94
N ILE A 58 16.75 0.54 -3.28
CA ILE A 58 15.40 0.93 -2.84
C ILE A 58 14.31 0.27 -3.70
N LEU A 59 14.49 0.25 -5.01
CA LEU A 59 13.47 -0.23 -5.93
C LEU A 59 13.62 -1.70 -6.28
N GLY A 60 14.82 -2.28 -6.23
CA GLY A 60 15.07 -3.67 -6.57
C GLY A 60 14.20 -4.64 -5.76
N PRO A 61 14.18 -4.59 -4.42
CA PRO A 61 13.34 -5.44 -3.59
C PRO A 61 11.84 -5.22 -3.84
N ALA A 62 11.47 -4.02 -4.23
CA ALA A 62 10.09 -3.67 -4.50
C ALA A 62 9.62 -4.18 -5.87
N PHE A 63 10.48 -4.16 -6.89
CA PHE A 63 10.23 -4.76 -8.20
C PHE A 63 10.21 -6.29 -8.14
N ILE A 64 11.14 -6.89 -7.40
CA ILE A 64 11.23 -8.35 -7.24
C ILE A 64 10.05 -8.88 -6.44
N LYS A 65 9.66 -8.17 -5.39
CA LYS A 65 8.45 -8.44 -4.61
C LYS A 65 7.32 -7.52 -5.08
N ARG A 66 6.78 -7.72 -6.27
CA ARG A 66 5.43 -7.21 -6.62
C ARG A 66 4.46 -7.76 -5.58
N ARG A 67 4.40 -7.08 -4.44
CA ARG A 67 3.59 -7.56 -3.32
C ARG A 67 2.15 -7.46 -3.72
N THR A 68 1.58 -8.61 -4.02
CA THR A 68 0.13 -8.79 -3.99
C THR A 68 -0.36 -8.23 -2.66
N LYS A 69 -1.10 -7.14 -2.73
CA LYS A 69 -1.59 -6.47 -1.53
C LYS A 69 -2.81 -7.18 -0.98
N LEU A 70 -3.69 -7.60 -1.87
CA LEU A 70 -4.92 -8.31 -1.52
C LEU A 70 -5.02 -9.60 -2.33
N VAL A 71 -5.50 -10.64 -1.69
CA VAL A 71 -5.86 -11.92 -2.30
C VAL A 71 -7.32 -12.18 -1.95
N VAL A 72 -8.16 -12.19 -2.96
CA VAL A 72 -9.60 -12.44 -2.83
C VAL A 72 -9.90 -13.84 -3.35
N THR A 73 -10.46 -14.67 -2.51
CA THR A 73 -11.00 -15.98 -2.87
C THR A 73 -12.52 -16.01 -2.71
N ASP A 74 -13.16 -17.12 -2.96
CA ASP A 74 -14.61 -17.27 -2.78
C ASP A 74 -15.03 -17.27 -1.29
N VAL A 75 -14.10 -17.56 -0.37
CA VAL A 75 -14.39 -17.70 1.07
C VAL A 75 -13.70 -16.68 1.96
N GLN A 76 -12.60 -16.07 1.49
CA GLN A 76 -11.80 -15.18 2.32
C GLN A 76 -11.13 -14.06 1.54
N LEU A 77 -10.91 -12.93 2.23
CA LEU A 77 -10.04 -11.85 1.83
C LEU A 77 -8.76 -11.90 2.67
N ARG A 78 -7.61 -12.10 2.03
CA ARG A 78 -6.30 -12.01 2.68
C ARG A 78 -5.66 -10.66 2.38
N VAL A 79 -5.27 -9.95 3.42
CA VAL A 79 -4.54 -8.68 3.34
C VAL A 79 -3.07 -8.93 3.64
N ASN A 80 -2.21 -8.75 2.64
CA ASN A 80 -0.77 -8.86 2.79
C ASN A 80 -0.21 -7.51 3.28
N ALA A 81 -0.20 -7.33 4.58
CA ALA A 81 0.42 -6.23 5.30
C ALA A 81 1.72 -6.72 5.97
N PRO A 82 2.51 -5.88 6.65
CA PRO A 82 3.61 -6.33 7.50
C PRO A 82 3.16 -7.41 8.51
N GLU A 83 1.98 -7.24 9.07
CA GLU A 83 1.22 -8.26 9.79
C GLU A 83 0.06 -8.71 8.90
N PRO A 84 0.19 -9.85 8.20
CA PRO A 84 -0.87 -10.33 7.32
C PRO A 84 -2.08 -10.79 8.14
N TRP A 85 -3.27 -10.54 7.62
CA TRP A 85 -4.52 -10.94 8.24
C TRP A 85 -5.54 -11.39 7.21
N VAL A 86 -6.53 -12.13 7.69
CA VAL A 86 -7.54 -12.78 6.85
C VAL A 86 -8.92 -12.40 7.37
N VAL A 87 -9.84 -12.14 6.44
CA VAL A 87 -11.26 -11.93 6.71
C VAL A 87 -12.04 -13.07 6.09
N GLN A 88 -12.81 -13.77 6.89
CA GLN A 88 -13.76 -14.77 6.40
C GLN A 88 -15.00 -14.04 5.86
N LEU A 89 -15.33 -14.24 4.57
CA LEU A 89 -16.45 -13.55 3.92
C LEU A 89 -17.80 -13.94 4.51
N SER A 90 -17.93 -15.14 5.06
CA SER A 90 -19.14 -15.61 5.73
C SER A 90 -19.57 -14.74 6.92
N GLY A 91 -18.62 -14.14 7.61
CA GLY A 91 -18.84 -13.23 8.73
C GLY A 91 -19.05 -11.77 8.35
N VAL A 92 -18.96 -11.44 7.07
CA VAL A 92 -19.10 -10.05 6.58
C VAL A 92 -20.50 -9.80 6.09
N GLU A 93 -21.07 -8.66 6.45
CA GLU A 93 -22.35 -8.17 5.97
C GLU A 93 -22.18 -7.40 4.65
N SER A 94 -21.20 -6.47 4.63
CA SER A 94 -20.93 -5.64 3.44
C SER A 94 -19.54 -5.02 3.49
N PHE A 95 -19.06 -4.63 2.30
CA PHE A 95 -17.90 -3.76 2.13
C PHE A 95 -18.35 -2.40 1.59
N TYR A 96 -17.66 -1.34 1.98
CA TYR A 96 -17.95 0.01 1.50
C TYR A 96 -16.65 0.80 1.32
N VAL A 97 -16.67 1.77 0.41
CA VAL A 97 -15.52 2.66 0.17
C VAL A 97 -15.64 3.86 1.09
N ASP A 98 -14.56 4.18 1.79
CA ASP A 98 -14.44 5.38 2.61
C ASP A 98 -13.16 6.17 2.30
N LYS A 99 -13.19 7.46 2.61
CA LYS A 99 -12.07 8.38 2.43
C LYS A 99 -11.76 9.11 3.72
N PHE A 100 -10.53 9.01 4.17
CA PHE A 100 -10.07 9.71 5.35
C PHE A 100 -8.71 10.37 5.10
N LYS A 101 -8.60 11.68 5.37
CA LYS A 101 -7.37 12.47 5.17
C LYS A 101 -6.72 12.24 3.78
N GLY A 102 -7.52 12.26 2.71
CA GLY A 102 -7.04 12.07 1.34
C GLY A 102 -6.64 10.63 0.97
N ARG A 103 -6.81 9.68 1.88
CA ARG A 103 -6.56 8.24 1.64
C ARG A 103 -7.87 7.51 1.44
N THR A 104 -7.86 6.49 0.58
CA THR A 104 -9.04 5.68 0.31
C THR A 104 -8.88 4.31 0.96
N PHE A 105 -9.93 3.88 1.63
CA PHE A 105 -10.02 2.61 2.35
C PHE A 105 -11.27 1.85 1.90
N ILE A 106 -11.26 0.54 2.11
CA ILE A 106 -12.45 -0.29 2.11
C ILE A 106 -12.73 -0.67 3.55
N GLY A 107 -13.86 -0.18 4.06
CA GLY A 107 -14.38 -0.55 5.37
C GLY A 107 -15.11 -1.89 5.30
N ILE A 108 -15.05 -2.64 6.37
CA ILE A 108 -15.66 -3.97 6.52
C ILE A 108 -16.75 -3.86 7.57
N ARG A 109 -17.99 -4.12 7.18
CA ARG A 109 -19.10 -4.26 8.11
C ARG A 109 -19.30 -5.74 8.37
N TYR A 110 -19.09 -6.15 9.62
CA TYR A 110 -19.30 -7.53 10.06
C TYR A 110 -20.75 -7.76 10.47
N LYS A 111 -21.20 -8.99 10.31
CA LYS A 111 -22.46 -9.47 10.92
C LYS A 111 -22.30 -9.43 12.45
N GLU A 112 -23.38 -9.17 13.16
CA GLU A 112 -23.35 -9.03 14.63
C GLU A 112 -22.78 -10.29 15.30
N SER A 113 -23.14 -11.47 14.81
CA SER A 113 -22.66 -12.77 15.31
C SER A 113 -21.15 -13.00 15.11
N ALA A 114 -20.53 -12.35 14.11
CA ALA A 114 -19.11 -12.50 13.80
C ALA A 114 -18.23 -11.42 14.44
N TRP A 115 -18.83 -10.34 14.89
CA TRP A 115 -18.14 -9.17 15.41
C TRP A 115 -17.28 -9.49 16.65
N GLU A 116 -17.84 -10.16 17.65
CA GLU A 116 -17.14 -10.47 18.90
C GLU A 116 -15.93 -11.39 18.67
N ALA A 117 -16.07 -12.40 17.81
CA ALA A 117 -14.97 -13.30 17.45
C ALA A 117 -13.81 -12.58 16.72
N HIS A 118 -14.12 -11.54 15.94
CA HIS A 118 -13.08 -10.76 15.26
C HIS A 118 -12.40 -9.74 16.16
N LYS A 119 -13.07 -9.24 17.17
CA LYS A 119 -12.57 -8.25 18.11
C LYS A 119 -11.37 -8.78 18.93
N GLU A 120 -11.38 -10.05 19.29
CA GLU A 120 -10.32 -10.68 20.10
C GLU A 120 -9.00 -10.87 19.30
N ASN A 121 -9.07 -11.01 17.98
CA ASN A 121 -7.91 -11.26 17.11
C ASN A 121 -7.17 -9.99 16.66
N ILE A 122 -7.55 -8.81 17.17
CA ILE A 122 -6.95 -7.56 16.77
C ILE A 122 -5.77 -7.22 17.67
N THR A 123 -4.58 -7.02 17.06
CA THR A 123 -3.44 -6.46 17.79
C THR A 123 -3.73 -5.01 18.23
N GLU A 124 -3.13 -4.58 19.35
CA GLU A 124 -3.32 -3.21 19.87
C GLU A 124 -2.94 -2.13 18.85
N ASP A 125 -1.92 -2.38 18.02
CA ASP A 125 -1.54 -1.46 16.96
C ASP A 125 -2.58 -1.36 15.84
N ARG A 126 -3.30 -2.45 15.54
CA ARG A 126 -4.43 -2.41 14.61
C ARG A 126 -5.60 -1.66 15.22
N LYS A 127 -5.91 -1.91 16.48
CA LYS A 127 -6.97 -1.18 17.20
C LYS A 127 -6.69 0.33 17.17
N ARG A 128 -5.45 0.76 17.40
CA ARG A 128 -5.04 2.17 17.34
C ARG A 128 -5.19 2.75 15.95
N ARG A 129 -4.71 2.05 14.92
CA ARG A 129 -4.81 2.49 13.52
C ARG A 129 -6.25 2.57 13.05
N SER A 130 -7.05 1.58 13.39
CA SER A 130 -8.47 1.54 13.08
C SER A 130 -9.24 2.68 13.76
N LYS A 131 -9.02 2.90 15.06
CA LYS A 131 -9.61 4.05 15.78
C LYS A 131 -9.20 5.40 15.21
N ALA A 132 -7.96 5.53 14.71
CA ALA A 132 -7.46 6.77 14.13
C ALA A 132 -7.97 6.99 12.70
N ALA A 133 -8.33 5.94 11.97
CA ALA A 133 -8.69 6.02 10.57
C ALA A 133 -10.21 6.02 10.34
N MET A 134 -10.98 5.28 11.12
CA MET A 134 -12.41 5.12 10.93
C MET A 134 -13.16 5.16 12.27
N GLN A 135 -14.06 6.09 12.42
CA GLN A 135 -14.92 6.18 13.60
C GLN A 135 -15.84 4.96 13.71
N GLY A 136 -15.53 4.06 14.62
CA GLY A 136 -16.40 2.95 14.99
C GLY A 136 -16.18 1.62 14.28
N TYR A 137 -15.20 1.51 13.34
CA TYR A 137 -14.88 0.25 12.65
C TYR A 137 -13.43 -0.16 12.89
N PRO A 138 -13.18 -1.37 13.39
CA PRO A 138 -11.82 -1.83 13.72
C PRO A 138 -11.03 -2.30 12.51
N TYR A 139 -11.67 -2.54 11.35
CA TYR A 139 -11.03 -3.07 10.17
C TYR A 139 -11.28 -2.23 8.94
N GLU A 140 -10.18 -1.84 8.34
CA GLU A 140 -10.16 -1.14 7.07
C GLU A 140 -9.00 -1.62 6.23
N VAL A 141 -9.22 -1.75 4.95
CA VAL A 141 -8.20 -2.12 3.99
C VAL A 141 -7.77 -0.88 3.23
N TYR A 142 -6.50 -0.50 3.38
CA TYR A 142 -5.93 0.60 2.60
C TYR A 142 -5.77 0.16 1.14
N VAL A 143 -6.44 0.88 0.24
CA VAL A 143 -6.51 0.53 -1.19
C VAL A 143 -5.98 1.60 -2.13
N SER A 144 -5.46 2.72 -1.62
CA SER A 144 -4.84 3.74 -2.46
C SER A 144 -3.61 3.19 -3.17
N GLY A 145 -3.49 3.46 -4.46
CA GLY A 145 -2.34 3.04 -5.27
C GLY A 145 -2.35 1.58 -5.69
N LEU A 146 -3.49 0.88 -5.61
CA LEU A 146 -3.65 -0.46 -6.16
C LEU A 146 -3.95 -0.43 -7.67
N THR A 147 -3.82 -1.58 -8.33
CA THR A 147 -4.08 -1.74 -9.76
C THR A 147 -5.55 -1.59 -10.12
N MET A 148 -6.46 -1.95 -9.21
CA MET A 148 -7.89 -1.80 -9.36
C MET A 148 -8.38 -0.55 -8.64
N LYS A 149 -9.45 0.06 -9.13
CA LYS A 149 -10.09 1.19 -8.46
C LYS A 149 -10.76 0.73 -7.15
N PRO A 150 -10.81 1.58 -6.11
CA PRO A 150 -11.43 1.22 -4.83
C PRO A 150 -12.87 0.72 -4.96
N GLN A 151 -13.67 1.33 -5.84
CA GLN A 151 -15.05 0.90 -6.07
C GLN A 151 -15.11 -0.49 -6.72
N GLU A 152 -14.27 -0.76 -7.72
CA GLU A 152 -14.20 -2.08 -8.37
C GLU A 152 -13.80 -3.20 -7.37
N ILE A 153 -12.89 -2.89 -6.44
CA ILE A 153 -12.51 -3.83 -5.37
C ILE A 153 -13.70 -4.06 -4.43
N CYS A 154 -14.40 -3.01 -4.05
CA CYS A 154 -15.57 -3.08 -3.18
C CYS A 154 -16.70 -3.92 -3.82
N ASP A 155 -16.99 -3.67 -5.09
CA ASP A 155 -18.03 -4.40 -5.85
C ASP A 155 -17.64 -5.87 -6.01
N LEU A 156 -16.37 -6.16 -6.29
CA LEU A 156 -15.84 -7.52 -6.35
C LEU A 156 -16.03 -8.25 -5.01
N LEU A 157 -15.69 -7.61 -3.88
CA LEU A 157 -15.83 -8.20 -2.55
C LEU A 157 -17.29 -8.46 -2.20
N ASN A 158 -18.17 -7.49 -2.48
CA ASN A 158 -19.61 -7.64 -2.23
C ASN A 158 -20.25 -8.73 -3.11
N SER A 159 -19.77 -8.92 -4.34
CA SER A 159 -20.24 -10.01 -5.21
C SER A 159 -19.86 -11.40 -4.69
N ARG A 160 -18.85 -11.51 -3.82
CA ARG A 160 -18.42 -12.78 -3.21
C ARG A 160 -19.18 -13.11 -1.92
N ILE A 161 -19.68 -12.10 -1.20
CA ILE A 161 -20.52 -12.32 -0.01
C ILE A 161 -21.88 -12.90 -0.40
N ASN A 162 -22.42 -12.48 -1.55
CA ASN A 162 -23.75 -12.83 -2.01
C ASN A 162 -23.81 -14.15 -2.80
N LYS A 163 -22.73 -14.92 -2.84
CA LYS A 163 -22.68 -16.26 -3.41
C LYS A 163 -22.83 -17.33 -2.34
#